data_3807a770be2324b67beeafd52f1a3d96
#
_entry.id   3807a770be2324b67beeafd52f1a3d96
#
_cell.length_a   1.000
_cell.length_b   1.000
_cell.length_c   1.000
_cell.angle_alpha   90.00
_cell.angle_beta   90.00
_cell.angle_gamma   90.00
#
_symmetry.space_group_name_H-M   'P 1'
#
loop_
_entity.id
_entity.type
_entity.pdbx_description
1 polymer ?
#
loop_
_entity_poly.entity_id
_entity_poly.type
_entity_poly.pdbx_seq_one_letter_code
_entity_poly.pdbx_strand_id
1 'polypeptide(L)'
;MKGVGLILCILLVAPLTGCLSDYQNSDECIITKDSDDNTLTIITYDIIALSDEVLEEFTNQTGYKIEMIRADDSGGILENLLLTKDAPQADLALGLDNTYLQTALENCLLAPHSATLPNIDPLALTPYSGEMAVPFDQGYVCLNVDTQALGDNNVSFPTTLEELTNEQWKGKTAFPSPTTSSPGRAFVTATIDYFERQSSMDAMDWWESMANNDAIFTTGWSEAYEIHYSGGYGVWEDGFIGDAWLTVSYCHSPGVEAFFGGNSTAFQGG
;
A
#
# COMPACT_ATOMS: atom_id res chain seq x y z
N MET A 1 28.09 -18.03 -70.62
CA MET A 1 27.45 -16.76 -70.24
C MET A 1 26.74 -16.99 -68.91
N LYS A 2 27.31 -16.45 -67.86
CA LYS A 2 26.81 -16.63 -66.49
C LYS A 2 25.92 -15.46 -66.13
N GLY A 3 24.63 -15.69 -65.87
CA GLY A 3 23.69 -14.67 -65.37
C GLY A 3 23.88 -14.42 -63.90
N VAL A 4 24.15 -13.17 -63.53
CA VAL A 4 24.22 -12.70 -62.15
C VAL A 4 22.83 -12.28 -61.75
N GLY A 5 22.22 -13.04 -60.82
CA GLY A 5 20.95 -12.66 -60.18
C GLY A 5 21.16 -11.60 -59.12
N LEU A 6 20.54 -10.45 -59.30
CA LEU A 6 20.52 -9.34 -58.34
C LEU A 6 19.46 -9.61 -57.27
N ILE A 7 19.87 -9.94 -56.05
CA ILE A 7 18.96 -10.05 -54.90
C ILE A 7 18.74 -8.65 -54.36
N LEU A 8 17.51 -8.14 -54.53
CA LEU A 8 17.07 -6.87 -53.97
C LEU A 8 16.62 -7.09 -52.52
N CYS A 9 17.46 -6.75 -51.52
CA CYS A 9 17.04 -6.69 -50.10
C CYS A 9 16.21 -5.44 -49.89
N ILE A 10 14.89 -5.62 -49.76
CA ILE A 10 14.00 -4.56 -49.28
C ILE A 10 14.11 -4.50 -47.75
N LEU A 11 14.84 -3.51 -47.24
CA LEU A 11 14.85 -3.14 -45.85
C LEU A 11 13.51 -2.44 -45.52
N LEU A 12 12.60 -3.18 -44.88
CA LEU A 12 11.43 -2.60 -44.25
C LEU A 12 11.89 -1.80 -43.00
N VAL A 13 12.05 -0.50 -43.16
CA VAL A 13 12.16 0.43 -42.02
C VAL A 13 10.76 0.61 -41.46
N ALA A 14 10.40 -0.17 -40.45
CA ALA A 14 9.21 0.12 -39.66
C ALA A 14 9.50 1.42 -38.82
N PRO A 15 8.68 2.45 -38.95
CA PRO A 15 8.80 3.60 -38.03
C PRO A 15 8.50 3.11 -36.63
N LEU A 16 9.49 3.18 -35.72
CA LEU A 16 9.27 3.13 -34.28
C LEU A 16 8.54 4.43 -33.90
N THR A 17 7.24 4.47 -34.15
CA THR A 17 6.39 5.40 -33.45
C THR A 17 6.31 4.89 -32.02
N GLY A 18 7.15 5.48 -31.15
CA GLY A 18 6.98 5.33 -29.71
C GLY A 18 5.53 5.66 -29.39
N CYS A 19 4.86 4.73 -28.72
CA CYS A 19 3.61 5.03 -28.04
C CYS A 19 3.91 6.09 -26.97
N LEU A 20 3.81 7.36 -27.38
CA LEU A 20 3.36 8.38 -26.45
C LEU A 20 1.90 7.96 -26.23
N SER A 21 1.62 7.38 -25.07
CA SER A 21 0.24 7.23 -24.63
C SER A 21 -0.31 8.64 -24.53
N ASP A 22 -1.08 9.02 -25.53
CA ASP A 22 -1.98 10.16 -25.38
C ASP A 22 -2.81 9.87 -24.13
N TYR A 23 -2.77 10.79 -23.19
CA TYR A 23 -3.66 10.86 -22.04
C TYR A 23 -5.08 10.85 -22.64
N GLN A 24 -5.70 9.66 -22.64
CA GLN A 24 -7.00 9.48 -23.30
C GLN A 24 -8.02 10.36 -22.61
N ASN A 25 -8.84 11.01 -23.40
CA ASN A 25 -9.97 11.82 -22.98
C ASN A 25 -10.78 11.08 -21.92
N SER A 26 -11.05 11.75 -20.81
CA SER A 26 -11.83 11.26 -19.66
C SER A 26 -13.24 10.74 -20.02
N ASP A 27 -13.71 11.03 -21.23
CA ASP A 27 -15.06 10.65 -21.69
C ASP A 27 -15.18 9.17 -22.14
N GLU A 28 -14.06 8.46 -22.35
CA GLU A 28 -14.07 7.03 -22.76
C GLU A 28 -13.96 6.04 -21.58
N CYS A 29 -13.68 6.54 -20.37
CA CYS A 29 -13.38 5.70 -19.20
C CYS A 29 -14.55 5.53 -18.21
N ILE A 30 -15.79 5.84 -18.60
CA ILE A 30 -16.92 5.79 -17.65
C ILE A 30 -17.62 4.45 -17.76
N ILE A 31 -17.23 3.49 -16.91
CA ILE A 31 -18.02 2.30 -16.64
C ILE A 31 -18.51 2.43 -15.19
N THR A 32 -19.81 2.55 -15.01
CA THR A 32 -20.43 2.64 -13.68
C THR A 32 -21.13 1.34 -13.34
N LYS A 33 -21.20 1.02 -12.04
CA LYS A 33 -22.03 -0.06 -11.54
C LYS A 33 -23.50 0.27 -11.81
N ASP A 34 -24.24 -0.67 -12.38
CA ASP A 34 -25.70 -0.59 -12.45
C ASP A 34 -26.28 -0.84 -11.06
N SER A 35 -26.83 0.20 -10.43
CA SER A 35 -27.52 0.08 -9.14
C SER A 35 -28.91 0.68 -9.24
N ASP A 36 -29.92 -0.18 -9.12
CA ASP A 36 -31.34 0.20 -9.07
C ASP A 36 -31.86 0.33 -7.63
N ASP A 37 -31.01 0.12 -6.62
CA ASP A 37 -31.38 0.14 -5.20
C ASP A 37 -30.64 1.27 -4.45
N ASN A 38 -31.16 1.60 -3.27
CA ASN A 38 -30.55 2.58 -2.38
C ASN A 38 -29.39 1.93 -1.59
N THR A 39 -28.50 1.20 -2.26
CA THR A 39 -27.32 0.56 -1.66
C THR A 39 -26.06 1.20 -2.20
N LEU A 40 -25.19 1.67 -1.30
CA LEU A 40 -23.84 2.13 -1.61
C LEU A 40 -22.87 1.00 -1.27
N THR A 41 -22.28 0.41 -2.29
CA THR A 41 -21.27 -0.63 -2.11
C THR A 41 -19.88 0.00 -2.09
N ILE A 42 -19.14 -0.21 -1.00
CA ILE A 42 -17.78 0.30 -0.80
C ILE A 42 -16.80 -0.86 -0.80
N ILE A 43 -15.82 -0.86 -1.71
CA ILE A 43 -14.68 -1.75 -1.60
C ILE A 43 -13.60 -1.09 -0.76
N THR A 44 -13.06 -1.81 0.23
CA THR A 44 -12.10 -1.27 1.19
C THR A 44 -11.20 -2.37 1.76
N TYR A 45 -10.12 -2.00 2.45
CA TYR A 45 -9.23 -2.92 3.16
C TYR A 45 -9.90 -3.52 4.42
N ASP A 46 -9.38 -4.67 4.88
CA ASP A 46 -10.05 -5.51 5.89
C ASP A 46 -10.28 -4.82 7.24
N ILE A 47 -9.29 -4.07 7.71
CA ILE A 47 -9.27 -3.52 9.07
C ILE A 47 -9.76 -2.06 9.16
N ILE A 48 -10.56 -1.60 8.18
CA ILE A 48 -11.13 -0.25 8.29
C ILE A 48 -12.01 -0.12 9.54
N ALA A 49 -11.73 0.89 10.35
CA ALA A 49 -12.44 1.17 11.60
C ALA A 49 -13.52 2.25 11.39
N LEU A 50 -14.60 1.89 10.71
CA LEU A 50 -15.82 2.70 10.69
C LEU A 50 -16.81 2.10 11.68
N SER A 51 -17.23 2.89 12.69
CA SER A 51 -18.16 2.40 13.70
C SER A 51 -19.58 2.25 13.12
N ASP A 52 -20.33 1.33 13.70
CA ASP A 52 -21.73 1.09 13.29
C ASP A 52 -22.57 2.36 13.42
N GLU A 53 -22.31 3.19 14.44
CA GLU A 53 -23.01 4.47 14.63
C GLU A 53 -22.80 5.44 13.46
N VAL A 54 -21.57 5.51 12.89
CA VAL A 54 -21.28 6.35 11.73
C VAL A 54 -22.01 5.85 10.49
N LEU A 55 -22.06 4.52 10.30
CA LEU A 55 -22.77 3.91 9.17
C LEU A 55 -24.28 4.08 9.29
N GLU A 56 -24.84 3.93 10.48
CA GLU A 56 -26.25 4.17 10.77
C GLU A 56 -26.63 5.63 10.58
N GLU A 57 -25.81 6.56 11.06
CA GLU A 57 -26.03 8.00 10.89
C GLU A 57 -26.06 8.38 9.40
N PHE A 58 -25.10 7.85 8.60
CA PHE A 58 -25.10 8.06 7.15
C PHE A 58 -26.38 7.53 6.49
N THR A 59 -26.80 6.31 6.87
CA THR A 59 -28.02 5.71 6.34
C THR A 59 -29.27 6.52 6.71
N ASN A 60 -29.35 7.03 7.94
CA ASN A 60 -30.45 7.86 8.40
C ASN A 60 -30.52 9.21 7.69
N GLN A 61 -29.37 9.79 7.35
CA GLN A 61 -29.29 11.08 6.66
C GLN A 61 -29.57 10.99 5.16
N THR A 62 -29.12 9.91 4.52
CA THR A 62 -29.11 9.80 3.06
C THR A 62 -30.18 8.83 2.51
N GLY A 63 -30.63 7.87 3.31
CA GLY A 63 -31.48 6.78 2.89
C GLY A 63 -30.74 5.63 2.19
N TYR A 64 -29.42 5.74 1.99
CA TYR A 64 -28.61 4.69 1.40
C TYR A 64 -28.17 3.70 2.47
N LYS A 65 -28.26 2.40 2.16
CA LYS A 65 -27.62 1.33 2.92
C LYS A 65 -26.16 1.21 2.49
N ILE A 66 -25.27 0.90 3.42
CA ILE A 66 -23.88 0.65 3.11
C ILE A 66 -23.60 -0.85 3.12
N GLU A 67 -23.01 -1.34 2.04
CA GLU A 67 -22.44 -2.67 1.94
C GLU A 67 -20.92 -2.56 1.71
N MET A 68 -20.12 -3.39 2.40
CA MET A 68 -18.68 -3.37 2.29
C MET A 68 -18.16 -4.66 1.66
N ILE A 69 -17.34 -4.52 0.62
CA ILE A 69 -16.50 -5.57 0.09
C ILE A 69 -15.12 -5.40 0.72
N ARG A 70 -14.67 -6.40 1.48
CA ARG A 70 -13.37 -6.41 2.12
C ARG A 70 -12.33 -7.03 1.19
N ALA A 71 -11.20 -6.37 1.04
CA ALA A 71 -10.12 -6.77 0.14
C ALA A 71 -8.77 -6.53 0.85
N ASP A 72 -8.27 -7.52 1.53
CA ASP A 72 -7.01 -7.49 2.33
C ASP A 72 -6.42 -6.08 2.58
N ASP A 73 -5.55 -5.65 1.68
CA ASP A 73 -4.84 -4.37 1.70
C ASP A 73 -5.21 -3.53 0.45
N SER A 74 -4.61 -2.36 0.31
CA SER A 74 -4.80 -1.44 -0.82
C SER A 74 -4.48 -2.08 -2.19
N GLY A 75 -3.50 -2.97 -2.25
CA GLY A 75 -3.20 -3.76 -3.44
C GLY A 75 -4.33 -4.71 -3.81
N GLY A 76 -4.97 -5.34 -2.83
CA GLY A 76 -6.15 -6.18 -3.02
C GLY A 76 -7.37 -5.39 -3.54
N ILE A 77 -7.53 -4.14 -3.11
CA ILE A 77 -8.54 -3.23 -3.67
C ILE A 77 -8.28 -3.02 -5.16
N LEU A 78 -7.05 -2.64 -5.53
CA LEU A 78 -6.70 -2.42 -6.94
C LEU A 78 -6.90 -3.68 -7.78
N GLU A 79 -6.47 -4.84 -7.27
CA GLU A 79 -6.64 -6.12 -7.97
C GLU A 79 -8.12 -6.44 -8.22
N ASN A 80 -8.96 -6.26 -7.21
CA ASN A 80 -10.42 -6.47 -7.34
C ASN A 80 -11.02 -5.53 -8.38
N LEU A 81 -10.67 -4.25 -8.37
CA LEU A 81 -11.13 -3.28 -9.36
C LEU A 81 -10.70 -3.67 -10.78
N LEU A 82 -9.46 -4.15 -10.97
CA LEU A 82 -8.97 -4.63 -12.25
C LEU A 82 -9.75 -5.85 -12.75
N LEU A 83 -10.00 -6.83 -11.87
CA LEU A 83 -10.71 -8.06 -12.19
C LEU A 83 -12.18 -7.82 -12.53
N THR A 84 -12.80 -6.81 -11.93
CA THR A 84 -14.22 -6.49 -12.11
C THR A 84 -14.46 -5.29 -13.03
N LYS A 85 -13.44 -4.83 -13.75
CA LYS A 85 -13.47 -3.63 -14.58
C LYS A 85 -14.65 -3.55 -15.53
N ASP A 86 -14.98 -4.67 -16.20
CA ASP A 86 -16.07 -4.72 -17.19
C ASP A 86 -17.46 -4.90 -16.56
N ALA A 87 -17.53 -5.17 -15.26
CA ALA A 87 -18.75 -5.29 -14.47
C ALA A 87 -18.47 -4.84 -13.01
N PRO A 88 -18.35 -3.52 -12.77
CA PRO A 88 -17.97 -2.98 -11.46
C PRO A 88 -18.88 -3.47 -10.34
N GLN A 89 -18.27 -3.90 -9.24
CA GLN A 89 -18.97 -4.44 -8.08
C GLN A 89 -19.20 -3.37 -6.99
N ALA A 90 -18.41 -2.30 -7.01
CA ALA A 90 -18.45 -1.24 -6.01
C ALA A 90 -18.78 0.13 -6.64
N ASP A 91 -19.43 0.98 -5.86
CA ASP A 91 -19.73 2.38 -6.20
C ASP A 91 -18.59 3.30 -5.74
N LEU A 92 -17.86 2.89 -4.70
CA LEU A 92 -16.77 3.66 -4.09
C LEU A 92 -15.62 2.73 -3.72
N ALA A 93 -14.40 3.13 -4.03
CA ALA A 93 -13.17 2.52 -3.51
C ALA A 93 -12.60 3.41 -2.39
N LEU A 94 -12.41 2.83 -1.19
CA LEU A 94 -11.84 3.53 -0.04
C LEU A 94 -10.57 2.82 0.41
N GLY A 95 -9.42 3.51 0.33
CA GLY A 95 -8.13 2.97 0.76
C GLY A 95 -7.13 2.71 -0.38
N LEU A 96 -7.40 3.19 -1.60
CA LEU A 96 -6.35 3.28 -2.62
C LEU A 96 -5.38 4.38 -2.24
N ASP A 97 -4.14 4.02 -1.97
CA ASP A 97 -3.12 5.01 -1.70
C ASP A 97 -2.52 5.64 -2.98
N ASN A 98 -1.70 6.66 -2.78
CA ASN A 98 -1.06 7.39 -3.88
C ASN A 98 -0.12 6.52 -4.75
N THR A 99 0.34 5.37 -4.28
CA THR A 99 1.23 4.48 -5.07
C THR A 99 0.45 3.57 -6.02
N TYR A 100 -0.83 3.31 -5.75
CA TYR A 100 -1.73 2.52 -6.58
C TYR A 100 -2.63 3.37 -7.47
N LEU A 101 -2.87 4.63 -7.09
CA LEU A 101 -3.80 5.53 -7.79
C LEU A 101 -3.47 5.69 -9.27
N GLN A 102 -2.19 5.84 -9.63
CA GLN A 102 -1.79 5.98 -11.03
C GLN A 102 -2.24 4.78 -11.87
N THR A 103 -2.05 3.56 -11.36
CA THR A 103 -2.49 2.34 -12.04
C THR A 103 -4.01 2.29 -12.19
N ALA A 104 -4.75 2.74 -11.18
CA ALA A 104 -6.21 2.81 -11.24
C ALA A 104 -6.69 3.79 -12.33
N LEU A 105 -6.04 4.95 -12.43
CA LEU A 105 -6.34 5.96 -13.46
C LEU A 105 -6.03 5.44 -14.88
N GLU A 106 -4.85 4.86 -15.08
CA GLU A 106 -4.41 4.32 -16.39
C GLU A 106 -5.30 3.18 -16.89
N ASN A 107 -5.96 2.47 -15.97
CA ASN A 107 -6.87 1.37 -16.30
C ASN A 107 -8.35 1.77 -16.32
N CYS A 108 -8.67 3.06 -16.18
CA CYS A 108 -10.05 3.57 -16.17
C CYS A 108 -10.93 2.93 -15.07
N LEU A 109 -10.38 2.76 -13.87
CA LEU A 109 -11.10 2.13 -12.75
C LEU A 109 -11.87 3.15 -11.90
N LEU A 110 -11.65 4.45 -12.12
CA LEU A 110 -12.25 5.53 -11.35
C LEU A 110 -13.04 6.46 -12.28
N ALA A 111 -14.14 6.98 -11.77
CA ALA A 111 -14.97 7.98 -12.45
C ALA A 111 -14.79 9.37 -11.81
N PRO A 112 -14.96 10.44 -12.58
CA PRO A 112 -14.94 11.79 -12.03
C PRO A 112 -16.02 12.00 -10.97
N HIS A 113 -15.68 12.72 -9.92
CA HIS A 113 -16.64 13.12 -8.89
C HIS A 113 -16.91 14.63 -8.90
N SER A 114 -18.05 15.04 -8.34
CA SER A 114 -18.44 16.45 -8.19
C SER A 114 -18.41 16.90 -6.72
N ALA A 115 -17.73 16.17 -5.84
CA ALA A 115 -17.68 16.50 -4.42
C ALA A 115 -16.95 17.83 -4.20
N THR A 116 -17.51 18.69 -3.35
CA THR A 116 -16.85 19.91 -2.89
C THR A 116 -16.00 19.59 -1.68
N LEU A 117 -14.71 19.94 -1.73
CA LEU A 117 -13.70 19.56 -0.72
C LEU A 117 -13.18 20.80 0.03
N PRO A 118 -14.00 21.44 0.91
CA PRO A 118 -13.67 22.76 1.45
C PRO A 118 -12.55 22.78 2.49
N ASN A 119 -12.23 21.64 3.08
CA ASN A 119 -11.32 21.53 4.24
C ASN A 119 -10.12 20.60 3.99
N ILE A 120 -9.82 20.28 2.74
CA ILE A 120 -8.65 19.43 2.43
C ILE A 120 -7.43 20.32 2.24
N ASP A 121 -6.31 19.92 2.84
CA ASP A 121 -5.03 20.58 2.62
C ASP A 121 -4.69 20.57 1.11
N PRO A 122 -4.40 21.72 0.51
CA PRO A 122 -4.00 21.77 -0.90
C PRO A 122 -2.81 20.87 -1.26
N LEU A 123 -1.89 20.62 -0.32
CA LEU A 123 -0.77 19.70 -0.53
C LEU A 123 -1.23 18.25 -0.67
N ALA A 124 -2.29 17.87 0.01
CA ALA A 124 -2.88 16.53 -0.13
C ALA A 124 -3.51 16.30 -1.51
N LEU A 125 -3.91 17.37 -2.20
CA LEU A 125 -4.48 17.32 -3.56
C LEU A 125 -3.42 17.29 -4.66
N THR A 126 -2.18 17.66 -4.36
CA THR A 126 -1.13 17.88 -5.38
C THR A 126 -0.80 16.63 -6.21
N PRO A 127 -0.73 15.41 -5.66
CA PRO A 127 -0.50 14.19 -6.45
C PRO A 127 -1.74 13.70 -7.19
N TYR A 128 -2.91 14.25 -6.91
CA TYR A 128 -4.19 13.77 -7.43
C TYR A 128 -4.78 14.79 -8.40
N SER A 129 -5.42 14.33 -9.44
CA SER A 129 -6.13 15.18 -10.40
C SER A 129 -7.37 15.87 -9.82
N GLY A 130 -7.60 15.83 -8.52
CA GLY A 130 -8.69 16.49 -7.81
C GLY A 130 -10.13 16.10 -8.22
N GLU A 131 -10.28 15.50 -9.39
CA GLU A 131 -11.57 15.14 -9.98
C GLU A 131 -11.87 13.63 -9.92
N MET A 132 -10.84 12.80 -9.74
CA MET A 132 -10.96 11.33 -9.81
C MET A 132 -10.82 10.63 -8.44
N ALA A 133 -10.26 11.31 -7.46
CA ALA A 133 -10.05 10.77 -6.13
C ALA A 133 -10.09 11.88 -5.07
N VAL A 134 -10.53 11.53 -3.88
CA VAL A 134 -10.60 12.41 -2.71
C VAL A 134 -9.62 11.88 -1.66
N PRO A 135 -8.66 12.69 -1.18
CA PRO A 135 -7.83 12.32 -0.04
C PRO A 135 -8.70 12.10 1.19
N PHE A 136 -8.59 10.93 1.80
CA PHE A 136 -9.35 10.55 2.99
C PHE A 136 -8.51 10.76 4.26
N ASP A 137 -7.28 10.27 4.24
CA ASP A 137 -6.32 10.42 5.31
C ASP A 137 -4.89 10.59 4.79
N GLN A 138 -3.96 10.82 5.70
CA GLN A 138 -2.53 10.90 5.41
C GLN A 138 -1.77 10.19 6.53
N GLY A 139 -0.85 9.32 6.14
CA GLY A 139 0.01 8.60 7.06
C GLY A 139 1.47 8.61 6.63
N TYR A 140 2.36 8.35 7.58
CA TYR A 140 3.78 8.10 7.35
C TYR A 140 4.07 6.64 7.67
N VAL A 141 5.02 6.04 6.94
CA VAL A 141 5.47 4.67 7.16
C VAL A 141 6.78 4.67 7.94
N CYS A 142 6.85 3.83 8.95
CA CYS A 142 7.98 3.69 9.86
C CYS A 142 8.35 2.22 10.08
N LEU A 143 9.56 1.99 10.61
CA LEU A 143 9.84 0.76 11.33
C LEU A 143 9.28 0.88 12.75
N ASN A 144 8.29 0.08 13.07
CA ASN A 144 7.77 -0.06 14.42
C ASN A 144 8.65 -1.06 15.19
N VAL A 145 8.92 -0.77 16.46
CA VAL A 145 9.88 -1.54 17.26
C VAL A 145 9.29 -1.89 18.62
N ASP A 146 9.37 -3.16 18.98
CA ASP A 146 9.05 -3.64 20.32
C ASP A 146 10.18 -3.30 21.30
N THR A 147 10.00 -2.20 22.01
CA THR A 147 11.01 -1.71 22.97
C THR A 147 11.15 -2.62 24.18
N GLN A 148 10.12 -3.40 24.53
CA GLN A 148 10.22 -4.39 25.59
C GLN A 148 11.12 -5.55 25.17
N ALA A 149 10.92 -6.10 23.98
CA ALA A 149 11.77 -7.16 23.44
C ALA A 149 13.24 -6.72 23.36
N LEU A 150 13.50 -5.48 22.94
CA LEU A 150 14.86 -4.92 22.93
C LEU A 150 15.45 -4.83 24.34
N GLY A 151 14.69 -4.35 25.31
CA GLY A 151 15.11 -4.23 26.70
C GLY A 151 15.43 -5.59 27.33
N ASP A 152 14.56 -6.56 27.15
CA ASP A 152 14.71 -7.92 27.68
C ASP A 152 15.93 -8.66 27.10
N ASN A 153 16.31 -8.35 25.86
CA ASN A 153 17.46 -8.92 25.19
C ASN A 153 18.72 -8.04 25.24
N ASN A 154 18.65 -6.88 25.90
CA ASN A 154 19.75 -5.90 26.01
C ASN A 154 20.32 -5.49 24.63
N VAL A 155 19.44 -5.29 23.64
CA VAL A 155 19.77 -4.86 22.29
C VAL A 155 19.47 -3.37 22.15
N SER A 156 20.44 -2.63 21.61
CA SER A 156 20.25 -1.20 21.32
C SER A 156 19.39 -1.01 20.08
N PHE A 157 18.70 0.10 20.03
CA PHE A 157 17.87 0.54 18.93
C PHE A 157 18.69 0.70 17.63
N PRO A 158 18.21 0.25 16.46
CA PRO A 158 18.89 0.51 15.21
C PRO A 158 18.73 2.01 14.84
N THR A 159 19.81 2.63 14.41
CA THR A 159 19.83 4.05 14.03
C THR A 159 19.92 4.26 12.53
N THR A 160 20.28 3.22 11.79
CA THR A 160 20.36 3.21 10.32
C THR A 160 19.78 1.91 9.77
N LEU A 161 19.42 1.90 8.48
CA LEU A 161 18.94 0.69 7.81
C LEU A 161 20.05 -0.36 7.69
N GLU A 162 21.30 0.07 7.51
CA GLU A 162 22.45 -0.84 7.42
C GLU A 162 22.63 -1.67 8.69
N GLU A 163 22.34 -1.11 9.87
CA GLU A 163 22.46 -1.84 11.14
C GLU A 163 21.52 -3.06 11.21
N LEU A 164 20.41 -3.07 10.49
CA LEU A 164 19.47 -4.18 10.44
C LEU A 164 20.06 -5.43 9.80
N THR A 165 21.14 -5.29 9.03
CA THR A 165 21.85 -6.44 8.43
C THR A 165 22.78 -7.15 9.42
N ASN A 166 22.98 -6.62 10.64
CA ASN A 166 23.82 -7.23 11.65
C ASN A 166 23.16 -8.49 12.25
N GLU A 167 23.96 -9.44 12.66
CA GLU A 167 23.54 -10.75 13.20
C GLU A 167 22.55 -10.64 14.38
N GLN A 168 22.62 -9.58 15.17
CA GLN A 168 21.68 -9.35 16.28
C GLN A 168 20.22 -9.16 15.82
N TRP A 169 20.01 -8.79 14.55
CA TRP A 169 18.69 -8.60 13.95
C TRP A 169 18.21 -9.79 13.12
N LYS A 170 18.97 -10.86 13.12
CA LYS A 170 18.66 -12.04 12.33
C LYS A 170 17.31 -12.65 12.69
N GLY A 171 16.41 -12.72 11.72
CA GLY A 171 15.04 -13.18 11.90
C GLY A 171 14.19 -12.29 12.80
N LYS A 172 14.55 -11.00 12.97
CA LYS A 172 13.87 -10.09 13.91
C LYS A 172 13.14 -8.95 13.23
N THR A 173 13.11 -8.91 11.90
CA THR A 173 12.42 -7.86 11.14
C THR A 173 11.40 -8.48 10.19
N ALA A 174 10.14 -8.02 10.25
CA ALA A 174 9.08 -8.43 9.34
C ALA A 174 8.78 -7.32 8.32
N PHE A 175 8.68 -7.70 7.05
CA PHE A 175 8.37 -6.81 5.94
C PHE A 175 7.12 -7.29 5.22
N PRO A 176 6.06 -6.49 5.17
CA PRO A 176 4.89 -6.79 4.35
C PRO A 176 5.21 -6.65 2.86
N SER A 177 4.57 -7.48 2.05
CA SER A 177 4.76 -7.51 0.60
C SER A 177 4.47 -6.13 -0.04
N PRO A 178 5.35 -5.61 -0.89
CA PRO A 178 5.11 -4.34 -1.60
C PRO A 178 4.06 -4.46 -2.72
N THR A 179 3.62 -5.67 -3.05
CA THR A 179 2.59 -5.88 -4.09
C THR A 179 1.18 -5.74 -3.56
N THR A 180 0.97 -6.02 -2.28
CA THR A 180 -0.33 -6.00 -1.62
C THR A 180 -0.46 -4.85 -0.62
N SER A 181 0.60 -4.57 0.14
CA SER A 181 0.61 -3.66 1.28
C SER A 181 1.12 -2.27 0.94
N SER A 182 0.33 -1.24 1.27
CA SER A 182 0.73 0.17 1.17
C SER A 182 2.00 0.49 1.97
N PRO A 183 2.11 0.15 3.29
CA PRO A 183 3.34 0.39 4.03
C PRO A 183 4.53 -0.40 3.47
N GLY A 184 4.33 -1.64 3.00
CA GLY A 184 5.39 -2.41 2.36
C GLY A 184 5.92 -1.73 1.10
N ARG A 185 5.02 -1.26 0.24
CA ARG A 185 5.38 -0.55 -1.01
C ARG A 185 6.05 0.80 -0.74
N ALA A 186 5.52 1.59 0.18
CA ALA A 186 6.11 2.86 0.58
C ALA A 186 7.51 2.68 1.18
N PHE A 187 7.71 1.63 1.98
CA PHE A 187 9.01 1.34 2.58
C PHE A 187 10.05 0.93 1.53
N VAL A 188 9.70 0.09 0.55
CA VAL A 188 10.61 -0.24 -0.56
C VAL A 188 11.02 1.02 -1.29
N THR A 189 10.08 1.92 -1.60
CA THR A 189 10.38 3.19 -2.25
C THR A 189 11.31 4.06 -1.38
N ALA A 190 11.05 4.12 -0.08
CA ALA A 190 11.88 4.87 0.86
C ALA A 190 13.29 4.29 0.99
N THR A 191 13.48 2.97 0.93
CA THR A 191 14.82 2.35 0.95
C THR A 191 15.62 2.70 -0.30
N ILE A 192 14.99 2.74 -1.47
CA ILE A 192 15.67 3.15 -2.71
C ILE A 192 16.19 4.59 -2.57
N ASP A 193 15.32 5.53 -2.16
CA ASP A 193 15.68 6.94 -1.96
C ASP A 193 16.77 7.11 -0.88
N TYR A 194 16.66 6.37 0.23
CA TYR A 194 17.64 6.40 1.31
C TYR A 194 19.05 6.02 0.82
N PHE A 195 19.16 4.88 0.13
CA PHE A 195 20.45 4.38 -0.32
C PHE A 195 21.02 5.19 -1.49
N GLU A 196 20.20 5.77 -2.33
CA GLU A 196 20.64 6.70 -3.38
C GLU A 196 21.24 7.99 -2.80
N ARG A 197 20.75 8.46 -1.65
CA ARG A 197 21.19 9.75 -1.07
C ARG A 197 22.28 9.64 -0.02
N GLN A 198 22.30 8.60 0.78
CA GLN A 198 23.05 8.61 2.04
C GLN A 198 24.05 7.48 2.21
N SER A 199 24.00 6.42 1.41
CA SER A 199 24.74 5.21 1.68
C SER A 199 25.77 4.86 0.63
N SER A 200 26.77 4.08 1.03
CA SER A 200 27.69 3.38 0.16
C SER A 200 27.17 2.04 -0.33
N MET A 201 26.00 1.62 0.15
CA MET A 201 25.35 0.36 -0.20
C MET A 201 24.23 0.64 -1.20
N ASP A 202 24.01 -0.26 -2.15
CA ASP A 202 22.86 -0.23 -3.03
C ASP A 202 21.60 -0.77 -2.31
N ALA A 203 20.42 -0.25 -2.66
CA ALA A 203 19.17 -0.71 -2.05
C ALA A 203 18.93 -2.22 -2.29
N MET A 204 19.24 -2.72 -3.48
CA MET A 204 19.07 -4.15 -3.79
C MET A 204 20.04 -5.02 -2.99
N ASP A 205 21.28 -4.58 -2.81
CA ASP A 205 22.27 -5.26 -1.96
C ASP A 205 21.81 -5.29 -0.50
N TRP A 206 21.15 -4.22 -0.04
CA TRP A 206 20.57 -4.19 1.30
C TRP A 206 19.42 -5.20 1.44
N TRP A 207 18.49 -5.25 0.49
CA TRP A 207 17.38 -6.21 0.49
C TRP A 207 17.87 -7.65 0.42
N GLU A 208 18.92 -7.93 -0.38
CA GLU A 208 19.57 -9.24 -0.40
C GLU A 208 20.19 -9.57 0.97
N SER A 209 20.84 -8.59 1.60
CA SER A 209 21.41 -8.75 2.94
C SER A 209 20.33 -9.03 4.00
N MET A 210 19.17 -8.37 3.91
CA MET A 210 18.04 -8.64 4.79
C MET A 210 17.47 -10.05 4.59
N ALA A 211 17.37 -10.51 3.34
CA ALA A 211 16.95 -11.87 3.05
C ALA A 211 17.96 -12.90 3.62
N ASN A 212 19.27 -12.64 3.48
CA ASN A 212 20.33 -13.49 4.06
C ASN A 212 20.37 -13.42 5.60
N ASN A 213 19.82 -12.35 6.18
CA ASN A 213 19.64 -12.17 7.62
C ASN A 213 18.31 -12.74 8.14
N ASP A 214 17.72 -13.67 7.40
CA ASP A 214 16.47 -14.36 7.73
C ASP A 214 15.30 -13.40 8.06
N ALA A 215 15.25 -12.22 7.41
CA ALA A 215 14.10 -11.33 7.55
C ALA A 215 12.80 -12.01 7.11
N ILE A 216 11.71 -11.72 7.80
CA ILE A 216 10.41 -12.34 7.57
C ILE A 216 9.68 -11.52 6.50
N PHE A 217 9.44 -12.11 5.33
CA PHE A 217 8.66 -11.51 4.26
C PHE A 217 7.27 -12.12 4.26
N THR A 218 6.25 -11.28 4.42
CA THR A 218 4.86 -11.71 4.56
C THR A 218 4.03 -11.39 3.32
N THR A 219 2.85 -12.00 3.23
CA THR A 219 1.93 -11.79 2.10
C THR A 219 1.27 -10.42 2.12
N GLY A 220 1.13 -9.78 3.31
CA GLY A 220 0.50 -8.48 3.50
C GLY A 220 0.79 -7.90 4.88
N TRP A 221 0.16 -6.76 5.17
CA TRP A 221 0.38 -6.03 6.41
C TRP A 221 -0.13 -6.79 7.64
N SER A 222 -1.33 -7.38 7.58
CA SER A 222 -1.92 -8.09 8.71
C SER A 222 -1.03 -9.25 9.18
N GLU A 223 -0.46 -10.01 8.27
CA GLU A 223 0.47 -11.09 8.61
C GLU A 223 1.75 -10.55 9.28
N ALA A 224 2.34 -9.47 8.74
CA ALA A 224 3.53 -8.85 9.32
C ALA A 224 3.29 -8.29 10.71
N TYR A 225 2.19 -7.54 10.87
CA TYR A 225 1.91 -6.76 12.06
C TYR A 225 1.18 -7.57 13.15
N GLU A 226 0.17 -8.35 12.80
CA GLU A 226 -0.69 -9.03 13.75
C GLU A 226 -0.22 -10.44 14.12
N ILE A 227 0.65 -11.04 13.27
CA ILE A 227 1.16 -12.40 13.51
C ILE A 227 2.64 -12.39 13.93
N HIS A 228 3.50 -11.66 13.20
CA HIS A 228 4.94 -11.73 13.42
C HIS A 228 5.50 -10.65 14.34
N TYR A 229 4.94 -9.45 14.34
CA TYR A 229 5.46 -8.38 15.18
C TYR A 229 5.12 -8.57 16.64
N SER A 230 6.15 -8.71 17.51
CA SER A 230 5.98 -9.00 18.94
C SER A 230 5.34 -7.85 19.73
N GLY A 231 5.41 -6.61 19.24
CA GLY A 231 4.75 -5.44 19.83
C GLY A 231 3.32 -5.21 19.33
N GLY A 232 2.81 -6.02 18.42
CA GLY A 232 1.49 -5.90 17.83
C GLY A 232 0.38 -6.49 18.71
N TYR A 233 -0.79 -5.87 18.67
CA TYR A 233 -1.96 -6.30 19.46
C TYR A 233 -2.42 -7.73 19.13
N GLY A 234 -2.44 -8.12 17.85
CA GLY A 234 -2.93 -9.43 17.41
C GLY A 234 -2.12 -10.61 17.92
N VAL A 235 -0.85 -10.41 18.23
CA VAL A 235 0.09 -11.45 18.70
C VAL A 235 -0.22 -11.95 20.12
N TRP A 236 -1.03 -11.23 20.90
CA TRP A 236 -1.34 -11.55 22.29
C TRP A 236 -2.46 -12.61 22.45
N GLU A 237 -3.15 -12.95 21.38
CA GLU A 237 -4.13 -14.04 21.41
C GLU A 237 -3.42 -15.38 21.62
N ASP A 238 -3.95 -16.21 22.53
CA ASP A 238 -3.41 -17.52 22.88
C ASP A 238 -1.98 -17.57 23.46
N GLY A 239 -1.41 -16.44 23.87
CA GLY A 239 -0.08 -16.36 24.46
C GLY A 239 1.05 -16.52 23.45
N PHE A 240 0.78 -16.36 22.14
CA PHE A 240 1.83 -16.30 21.13
C PHE A 240 2.61 -15.00 21.25
N ILE A 241 3.93 -15.08 21.13
CA ILE A 241 4.81 -13.92 21.04
C ILE A 241 5.38 -13.92 19.63
N GLY A 242 5.20 -12.83 18.89
CA GLY A 242 5.70 -12.71 17.54
C GLY A 242 7.21 -12.94 17.41
N ASP A 243 7.63 -13.38 16.24
CA ASP A 243 9.03 -13.71 15.95
C ASP A 243 9.90 -12.47 15.73
N ALA A 244 9.28 -11.39 15.21
CA ALA A 244 9.94 -10.16 14.82
C ALA A 244 9.81 -9.09 15.91
N TRP A 245 10.93 -8.44 16.23
CA TRP A 245 10.96 -7.26 17.11
C TRP A 245 10.72 -5.95 16.37
N LEU A 246 10.85 -5.98 15.03
CA LEU A 246 10.60 -4.84 14.15
C LEU A 246 9.66 -5.25 13.04
N THR A 247 8.81 -4.30 12.65
CA THR A 247 7.99 -4.45 11.45
C THR A 247 7.80 -3.12 10.73
N VAL A 248 7.59 -3.18 9.43
CA VAL A 248 7.18 -2.02 8.65
C VAL A 248 5.68 -1.81 8.83
N SER A 249 5.30 -0.65 9.35
CA SER A 249 3.92 -0.25 9.54
C SER A 249 3.78 1.28 9.52
N TYR A 250 2.62 1.79 9.90
CA TYR A 250 2.42 3.22 10.02
C TYR A 250 3.06 3.80 11.29
N CYS A 251 3.54 5.04 11.21
CA CYS A 251 4.17 5.72 12.36
C CYS A 251 3.20 5.98 13.52
N HIS A 252 1.90 5.94 13.28
CA HIS A 252 0.88 6.09 14.32
C HIS A 252 0.46 4.78 14.98
N SER A 253 0.84 3.62 14.42
CA SER A 253 0.47 2.30 14.98
C SER A 253 0.80 2.14 16.47
N PRO A 254 1.93 2.64 17.00
CA PRO A 254 2.18 2.59 18.45
C PRO A 254 1.13 3.30 19.30
N GLY A 255 0.47 4.34 18.77
CA GLY A 255 -0.64 5.00 19.45
C GLY A 255 -1.88 4.09 19.55
N VAL A 256 -2.13 3.28 18.53
CA VAL A 256 -3.20 2.27 18.53
C VAL A 256 -2.89 1.18 19.54
N GLU A 257 -1.65 0.69 19.59
CA GLU A 257 -1.21 -0.31 20.56
C GLU A 257 -1.39 0.20 22.01
N ALA A 258 -1.00 1.44 22.27
CA ALA A 258 -1.18 2.06 23.58
C ALA A 258 -2.65 2.16 24.00
N PHE A 259 -3.56 2.35 23.05
CA PHE A 259 -5.00 2.39 23.31
C PHE A 259 -5.59 1.01 23.66
N PHE A 260 -5.20 -0.04 22.94
CA PHE A 260 -5.77 -1.38 23.08
C PHE A 260 -4.99 -2.28 24.03
N GLY A 261 -3.67 -2.19 24.05
CA GLY A 261 -2.80 -3.13 24.75
C GLY A 261 -2.32 -2.73 26.13
N GLY A 262 -2.50 -1.49 26.54
CA GLY A 262 -2.15 -0.99 27.88
C GLY A 262 -0.65 -0.93 28.24
N ASN A 263 0.20 -1.80 27.67
CA ASN A 263 1.63 -1.89 27.94
C ASN A 263 2.49 -2.16 26.69
N SER A 264 1.92 -2.16 25.52
CA SER A 264 2.68 -2.27 24.29
C SER A 264 3.39 -0.95 24.03
N THR A 265 4.70 -0.97 24.05
CA THR A 265 5.54 0.18 23.71
C THR A 265 6.23 -0.13 22.39
N ALA A 266 5.67 0.35 21.30
CA ALA A 266 6.38 0.39 20.03
C ALA A 266 7.04 1.75 19.87
N PHE A 267 8.21 1.80 19.29
CA PHE A 267 8.94 3.05 19.07
C PHE A 267 8.82 3.50 17.62
N GLN A 268 8.57 4.77 17.44
CA GLN A 268 8.69 5.43 16.16
C GLN A 268 10.14 5.89 15.99
N GLY A 269 10.89 5.22 15.12
CA GLY A 269 12.10 5.81 14.61
C GLY A 269 11.76 7.08 13.86
N GLY A 270 12.26 8.21 14.31
CA GLY A 270 12.12 9.49 13.64
C GLY A 270 13.11 9.62 12.47
#